data_65fe56bf45db3f65fa28bde5d3ab51e8
#
_entry.id   65fe56bf45db3f65fa28bde5d3ab51e8
#
_cell.length_a   1.000
_cell.length_b   1.000
_cell.length_c   1.000
_cell.angle_alpha   90.00
_cell.angle_beta   90.00
_cell.angle_gamma   90.00
#
_symmetry.space_group_name_H-M   'P 1'
#
loop_
_entity.id
_entity.type
_entity.pdbx_description
1 polymer ?
#
loop_
_entity_poly.entity_id
_entity_poly.type
_entity_poly.pdbx_seq_one_letter_code
_entity_poly.pdbx_strand_id
1 'polypeptide(L)'
;MIQEEIFNSLLETIETNKKAKEEGKVTSLLFPFERLSQKFPGWERGHYYCITAATSVGKTKLTKFLAVISVYKFIKEHPEIDYKILYFALEESREEFWLSMISSLLYEMYEITLSLAQLKSLGNYTLDDDTLTKIKQCKQWVDDMSSKVDVIDHVYNGYGIYKHVHDWHLENGSEVGGSVEEKIGKKYVPTNPNLWAFVIVDHISLLTPEKGESLYEAIGKFSKHYCLKHFVKKLNCVTIAVQQQDMTTDKQEYHQ
;
A
#
# COMPACT_ATOMS: atom_id res chain seq x y z
N MET A 1 27.17 -4.48 29.58
CA MET A 1 27.58 -4.17 28.19
C MET A 1 26.43 -4.42 27.20
N ILE A 2 26.08 -5.66 26.83
CA ILE A 2 25.01 -5.89 25.79
C ILE A 2 23.63 -5.29 26.17
N GLN A 3 23.25 -5.34 27.45
CA GLN A 3 21.96 -4.77 27.90
C GLN A 3 21.97 -3.24 27.90
N GLU A 4 23.07 -2.62 28.21
CA GLU A 4 23.26 -1.16 28.16
C GLU A 4 23.24 -0.63 26.71
N GLU A 5 23.85 -1.36 25.79
CA GLU A 5 23.85 -1.03 24.36
C GLU A 5 22.43 -1.08 23.77
N ILE A 6 21.62 -2.09 24.18
CA ILE A 6 20.21 -2.20 23.75
C ILE A 6 19.40 -1.02 24.27
N PHE A 7 19.51 -0.70 25.58
CA PHE A 7 18.77 0.39 26.18
C PHE A 7 19.14 1.74 25.56
N ASN A 8 20.43 1.99 25.35
CA ASN A 8 20.92 3.23 24.73
C ASN A 8 20.40 3.39 23.29
N SER A 9 20.39 2.30 22.50
CA SER A 9 19.83 2.32 21.16
C SER A 9 18.32 2.60 21.14
N LEU A 10 17.58 2.05 22.11
CA LEU A 10 16.15 2.33 22.26
C LEU A 10 15.90 3.78 22.66
N LEU A 11 16.68 4.31 23.59
CA LEU A 11 16.59 5.69 24.04
C LEU A 11 16.89 6.67 22.89
N GLU A 12 17.95 6.42 22.14
CA GLU A 12 18.29 7.21 20.96
C GLU A 12 17.15 7.23 19.93
N THR A 13 16.49 6.08 19.72
CA THR A 13 15.32 6.00 18.82
C THR A 13 14.17 6.84 19.34
N ILE A 14 13.87 6.77 20.63
CA ILE A 14 12.79 7.54 21.27
C ILE A 14 13.08 9.05 21.18
N GLU A 15 14.30 9.46 21.50
CA GLU A 15 14.71 10.87 21.45
C GLU A 15 14.69 11.41 20.03
N THR A 16 15.18 10.62 19.05
CA THR A 16 15.14 10.97 17.63
C THR A 16 13.69 11.19 17.14
N ASN A 17 12.79 10.27 17.46
CA ASN A 17 11.38 10.39 17.08
C ASN A 17 10.69 11.58 17.76
N LYS A 18 10.97 11.81 19.03
CA LYS A 18 10.46 12.97 19.78
C LYS A 18 10.92 14.27 19.11
N LYS A 19 12.23 14.40 18.85
CA LYS A 19 12.81 15.57 18.19
C LYS A 19 12.23 15.79 16.79
N ALA A 20 12.10 14.71 16.00
CA ALA A 20 11.49 14.80 14.67
C ALA A 20 10.06 15.37 14.75
N LYS A 21 9.27 14.93 15.72
CA LYS A 21 7.91 15.43 15.93
C LYS A 21 7.89 16.89 16.42
N GLU A 22 8.81 17.29 17.30
CA GLU A 22 8.97 18.68 17.77
C GLU A 22 9.39 19.61 16.61
N GLU A 23 10.18 19.11 15.67
CA GLU A 23 10.57 19.80 14.44
C GLU A 23 9.48 19.79 13.35
N GLY A 24 8.30 19.25 13.64
CA GLY A 24 7.19 19.17 12.67
C GLY A 24 7.40 18.15 11.55
N LYS A 25 8.38 17.23 11.65
CA LYS A 25 8.60 16.18 10.67
C LYS A 25 7.48 15.14 10.75
N VAL A 26 7.02 14.69 9.58
CA VAL A 26 6.01 13.64 9.48
C VAL A 26 6.67 12.28 9.73
N THR A 27 6.23 11.63 10.80
CA THR A 27 6.69 10.28 11.19
C THR A 27 5.69 9.19 10.81
N SER A 28 4.41 9.56 10.60
CA SER A 28 3.34 8.68 10.14
C SER A 28 2.33 9.44 9.29
N LEU A 29 1.75 8.79 8.29
CA LEU A 29 0.66 9.35 7.48
C LEU A 29 -0.65 8.96 8.12
N LEU A 30 -1.31 9.91 8.78
CA LEU A 30 -2.47 9.67 9.62
C LEU A 30 -3.66 9.04 8.86
N PHE A 31 -4.37 8.15 9.51
CA PHE A 31 -5.63 7.64 8.97
C PHE A 31 -6.74 8.71 9.06
N PRO A 32 -7.66 8.77 8.08
CA PRO A 32 -8.73 9.77 8.05
C PRO A 32 -9.87 9.48 9.04
N PHE A 33 -9.83 8.33 9.73
CA PHE A 33 -10.84 7.93 10.71
C PHE A 33 -10.32 8.14 12.12
N GLU A 34 -10.94 9.04 12.87
CA GLU A 34 -10.53 9.40 14.23
C GLU A 34 -10.38 8.17 15.15
N ARG A 35 -11.37 7.26 15.16
CA ARG A 35 -11.30 6.04 15.98
C ARG A 35 -10.15 5.11 15.61
N LEU A 36 -9.78 5.09 14.32
CA LEU A 36 -8.66 4.28 13.85
C LEU A 36 -7.34 4.95 14.24
N SER A 37 -7.21 6.25 14.03
CA SER A 37 -5.99 7.01 14.34
C SER A 37 -5.70 7.09 15.85
N GLN A 38 -6.71 6.96 16.72
CA GLN A 38 -6.52 6.82 18.17
C GLN A 38 -5.85 5.49 18.56
N LYS A 39 -5.96 4.44 17.75
CA LYS A 39 -5.39 3.11 18.01
C LYS A 39 -4.12 2.85 17.21
N PHE A 40 -4.10 3.35 15.99
CA PHE A 40 -2.99 3.20 15.05
C PHE A 40 -2.63 4.58 14.50
N PRO A 41 -1.37 5.02 14.63
CA PRO A 41 -0.98 6.39 14.26
C PRO A 41 -1.09 6.69 12.76
N GLY A 42 -1.22 5.67 11.92
CA GLY A 42 -1.28 5.80 10.47
C GLY A 42 -0.34 4.83 9.76
N TRP A 43 0.00 5.15 8.52
CA TRP A 43 1.03 4.41 7.80
C TRP A 43 2.41 4.85 8.28
N GLU A 44 3.26 3.88 8.60
CA GLU A 44 4.65 4.11 9.02
C GLU A 44 5.59 3.38 8.07
N ARG A 45 6.71 4.02 7.71
CA ARG A 45 7.75 3.36 6.91
C ARG A 45 8.33 2.17 7.66
N GLY A 46 8.67 1.12 6.91
CA GLY A 46 9.22 -0.10 7.49
C GLY A 46 8.22 -0.93 8.29
N HIS A 47 6.93 -0.81 8.00
CA HIS A 47 5.88 -1.59 8.64
C HIS A 47 5.11 -2.43 7.62
N TYR A 48 4.64 -3.59 8.10
CA TYR A 48 3.78 -4.51 7.36
C TYR A 48 2.38 -4.49 7.94
N TYR A 49 1.42 -4.17 7.08
CA TYR A 49 0.00 -4.12 7.40
C TYR A 49 -0.74 -5.22 6.65
N CYS A 50 -1.67 -5.86 7.33
CA CYS A 50 -2.56 -6.83 6.70
C CYS A 50 -4.01 -6.38 6.88
N ILE A 51 -4.69 -6.13 5.75
CA ILE A 51 -6.13 -5.82 5.73
C ILE A 51 -6.86 -7.10 5.37
N THR A 52 -7.59 -7.64 6.32
CA THR A 52 -8.29 -8.92 6.15
C THR A 52 -9.78 -8.77 6.42
N ALA A 53 -10.60 -9.37 5.59
CA ALA A 53 -12.04 -9.46 5.77
C ALA A 53 -12.67 -10.49 4.83
N ALA A 54 -13.95 -10.83 5.04
CA ALA A 54 -14.71 -11.71 4.17
C ALA A 54 -14.87 -11.15 2.74
N THR A 55 -15.32 -11.99 1.83
CA THR A 55 -15.61 -11.59 0.43
C THR A 55 -16.67 -10.50 0.39
N SER A 56 -16.58 -9.60 -0.58
CA SER A 56 -17.59 -8.57 -0.91
C SER A 56 -17.92 -7.55 0.19
N VAL A 57 -17.12 -7.46 1.27
CA VAL A 57 -17.29 -6.46 2.34
C VAL A 57 -16.57 -5.13 2.08
N GLY A 58 -15.92 -4.98 0.93
CA GLY A 58 -15.31 -3.72 0.52
C GLY A 58 -13.83 -3.55 0.86
N LYS A 59 -13.06 -4.65 1.06
CA LYS A 59 -11.60 -4.61 1.31
C LYS A 59 -10.83 -3.72 0.35
N THR A 60 -10.94 -3.99 -0.94
CA THR A 60 -10.29 -3.23 -2.02
C THR A 60 -10.66 -1.75 -1.98
N LYS A 61 -11.94 -1.42 -1.76
CA LYS A 61 -12.39 -0.02 -1.64
C LYS A 61 -11.78 0.65 -0.42
N LEU A 62 -11.75 -0.03 0.73
CA LEU A 62 -11.12 0.48 1.95
C LEU A 62 -9.62 0.68 1.75
N THR A 63 -8.93 -0.27 1.12
CA THR A 63 -7.49 -0.19 0.84
C THR A 63 -7.19 0.99 -0.08
N LYS A 64 -7.93 1.16 -1.18
CA LYS A 64 -7.79 2.31 -2.08
C LYS A 64 -8.04 3.64 -1.36
N PHE A 65 -9.08 3.69 -0.53
CA PHE A 65 -9.39 4.90 0.24
C PHE A 65 -8.27 5.23 1.23
N LEU A 66 -7.83 4.28 2.05
CA LEU A 66 -6.83 4.52 3.09
C LEU A 66 -5.41 4.72 2.54
N ALA A 67 -5.02 3.91 1.55
CA ALA A 67 -3.62 3.85 1.11
C ALA A 67 -3.35 4.59 -0.20
N VAL A 68 -4.38 5.05 -0.92
CA VAL A 68 -4.21 5.83 -2.15
C VAL A 68 -4.83 7.22 -2.01
N ILE A 69 -6.14 7.31 -1.80
CA ILE A 69 -6.85 8.61 -1.74
C ILE A 69 -6.39 9.43 -0.53
N SER A 70 -6.40 8.84 0.67
CA SER A 70 -6.02 9.54 1.88
C SER A 70 -4.55 9.93 1.92
N VAL A 71 -3.67 9.09 1.36
CA VAL A 71 -2.24 9.40 1.19
C VAL A 71 -2.05 10.59 0.26
N TYR A 72 -2.72 10.59 -0.90
CA TYR A 72 -2.68 11.71 -1.84
C TYR A 72 -3.14 13.02 -1.19
N LYS A 73 -4.26 12.99 -0.45
CA LYS A 73 -4.78 14.18 0.24
C LYS A 73 -3.82 14.68 1.31
N PHE A 74 -3.31 13.78 2.14
CA PHE A 74 -2.35 14.11 3.20
C PHE A 74 -1.11 14.80 2.63
N ILE A 75 -0.56 14.27 1.53
CA ILE A 75 0.66 14.80 0.93
C ILE A 75 0.43 16.15 0.22
N LYS A 76 -0.78 16.42 -0.25
CA LYS A 76 -1.11 17.78 -0.72
C LYS A 76 -0.98 18.86 0.37
N GLU A 77 -1.21 18.49 1.63
CA GLU A 77 -1.04 19.36 2.79
C GLU A 77 0.41 19.34 3.32
N HIS A 78 1.22 18.36 2.87
CA HIS A 78 2.62 18.15 3.28
C HIS A 78 3.55 18.03 2.06
N PRO A 79 3.78 19.13 1.32
CA PRO A 79 4.54 19.12 0.07
C PRO A 79 6.04 18.78 0.24
N GLU A 80 6.55 18.78 1.46
CA GLU A 80 7.90 18.32 1.81
C GLU A 80 8.07 16.80 1.70
N ILE A 81 6.96 16.05 1.63
CA ILE A 81 6.95 14.58 1.49
C ILE A 81 6.77 14.24 0.02
N ASP A 82 7.58 13.33 -0.47
CA ASP A 82 7.34 12.65 -1.75
C ASP A 82 6.85 11.22 -1.52
N TYR A 83 6.12 10.67 -2.48
CA TYR A 83 5.62 9.31 -2.36
C TYR A 83 5.54 8.58 -3.70
N LYS A 84 5.59 7.27 -3.64
CA LYS A 84 5.30 6.36 -4.75
C LYS A 84 4.51 5.17 -4.25
N ILE A 85 3.47 4.80 -4.96
CA ILE A 85 2.65 3.63 -4.68
C ILE A 85 2.82 2.62 -5.81
N LEU A 86 3.33 1.45 -5.49
CA LEU A 86 3.37 0.28 -6.34
C LEU A 86 2.18 -0.61 -5.95
N TYR A 87 1.09 -0.53 -6.71
CA TYR A 87 -0.15 -1.25 -6.45
C TYR A 87 -0.27 -2.48 -7.35
N PHE A 88 -0.08 -3.65 -6.79
CA PHE A 88 -0.25 -4.92 -7.49
C PHE A 88 -1.73 -5.34 -7.40
N ALA A 89 -2.45 -5.11 -8.50
CA ALA A 89 -3.86 -5.42 -8.64
C ALA A 89 -4.01 -6.84 -9.20
N LEU A 90 -4.18 -7.84 -8.31
CA LEU A 90 -4.28 -9.25 -8.73
C LEU A 90 -5.71 -9.66 -9.10
N GLU A 91 -6.72 -8.87 -8.69
CA GLU A 91 -8.14 -9.17 -8.92
C GLU A 91 -8.76 -8.31 -10.02
N GLU A 92 -8.29 -7.09 -10.19
CA GLU A 92 -8.87 -6.12 -11.14
C GLU A 92 -7.84 -5.65 -12.15
N SER A 93 -8.29 -5.20 -13.32
CA SER A 93 -7.45 -4.57 -14.31
C SER A 93 -7.06 -3.13 -13.91
N ARG A 94 -5.97 -2.62 -14.50
CA ARG A 94 -5.57 -1.22 -14.37
C ARG A 94 -6.70 -0.25 -14.74
N GLU A 95 -7.47 -0.56 -15.79
CA GLU A 95 -8.62 0.25 -16.19
C GLU A 95 -9.69 0.30 -15.09
N GLU A 96 -10.06 -0.85 -14.53
CA GLU A 96 -11.07 -0.94 -13.46
C GLU A 96 -10.60 -0.24 -12.18
N PHE A 97 -9.33 -0.32 -11.86
CA PHE A 97 -8.73 0.46 -10.78
C PHE A 97 -9.02 1.95 -10.96
N TRP A 98 -8.66 2.54 -12.11
CA TRP A 98 -8.85 3.97 -12.36
C TRP A 98 -10.31 4.37 -12.47
N LEU A 99 -11.18 3.54 -13.05
CA LEU A 99 -12.63 3.78 -13.05
C LEU A 99 -13.19 3.82 -11.63
N SER A 100 -12.72 2.93 -10.75
CA SER A 100 -13.16 2.97 -9.35
C SER A 100 -12.66 4.20 -8.60
N MET A 101 -11.48 4.72 -8.97
CA MET A 101 -10.97 5.98 -8.44
C MET A 101 -11.80 7.17 -8.92
N ILE A 102 -12.20 7.22 -10.20
CA ILE A 102 -13.12 8.24 -10.74
C ILE A 102 -14.47 8.17 -10.03
N SER A 103 -15.03 6.97 -9.80
CA SER A 103 -16.27 6.82 -9.03
C SER A 103 -16.16 7.44 -7.62
N SER A 104 -15.04 7.23 -6.94
CA SER A 104 -14.79 7.81 -5.62
C SER A 104 -14.68 9.34 -5.67
N LEU A 105 -14.05 9.89 -6.70
CA LEU A 105 -13.97 11.34 -6.91
C LEU A 105 -15.32 11.99 -7.22
N LEU A 106 -16.13 11.34 -8.06
CA LEU A 106 -17.48 11.84 -8.37
C LEU A 106 -18.33 11.94 -7.10
N TYR A 107 -18.17 10.95 -6.20
CA TYR A 107 -18.85 11.03 -4.91
C TYR A 107 -18.33 12.19 -4.05
N GLU A 108 -17.03 12.34 -3.94
CA GLU A 108 -16.44 13.41 -3.12
C GLU A 108 -16.75 14.83 -3.61
N MET A 109 -16.69 15.03 -4.92
CA MET A 109 -16.84 16.36 -5.51
C MET A 109 -18.29 16.75 -5.78
N TYR A 110 -19.15 15.76 -6.06
CA TYR A 110 -20.50 16.00 -6.58
C TYR A 110 -21.58 15.15 -5.91
N GLU A 111 -21.24 14.32 -4.92
CA GLU A 111 -22.12 13.33 -4.25
C GLU A 111 -22.78 12.33 -5.24
N ILE A 112 -22.13 12.12 -6.40
CA ILE A 112 -22.61 11.20 -7.42
C ILE A 112 -22.03 9.80 -7.16
N THR A 113 -22.93 8.82 -6.94
CA THR A 113 -22.55 7.41 -6.76
C THR A 113 -22.81 6.63 -8.04
N LEU A 114 -21.77 6.12 -8.67
CA LEU A 114 -21.85 5.27 -9.86
C LEU A 114 -21.05 3.99 -9.66
N SER A 115 -21.64 2.88 -10.08
CA SER A 115 -20.90 1.61 -10.22
C SER A 115 -20.01 1.63 -11.46
N LEU A 116 -19.05 0.70 -11.54
CA LEU A 116 -18.20 0.55 -12.73
C LEU A 116 -19.02 0.26 -13.99
N ALA A 117 -20.09 -0.53 -13.86
CA ALA A 117 -21.00 -0.82 -14.97
C ALA A 117 -21.71 0.44 -15.49
N GLN A 118 -22.13 1.31 -14.58
CA GLN A 118 -22.77 2.59 -14.93
C GLN A 118 -21.76 3.56 -15.56
N LEU A 119 -20.55 3.66 -15.04
CA LEU A 119 -19.49 4.47 -15.67
C LEU A 119 -19.16 4.02 -17.09
N LYS A 120 -19.24 2.72 -17.36
CA LYS A 120 -19.03 2.13 -18.69
C LYS A 120 -20.29 2.15 -19.57
N SER A 121 -21.41 2.72 -19.10
CA SER A 121 -22.71 2.69 -19.80
C SER A 121 -23.14 1.26 -20.18
N LEU A 122 -23.00 0.30 -19.26
CA LEU A 122 -23.38 -1.09 -19.50
C LEU A 122 -24.80 -1.40 -19.05
N GLY A 123 -25.40 -2.41 -19.69
CA GLY A 123 -26.78 -2.83 -19.41
C GLY A 123 -27.80 -1.79 -19.87
N ASN A 124 -28.74 -1.46 -19.00
CA ASN A 124 -29.82 -0.49 -19.29
C ASN A 124 -29.47 0.93 -18.83
N TYR A 125 -28.22 1.18 -18.46
CA TYR A 125 -27.77 2.50 -18.02
C TYR A 125 -26.95 3.18 -19.12
N THR A 126 -27.31 4.44 -19.41
CA THR A 126 -26.52 5.31 -20.29
C THR A 126 -26.06 6.50 -19.47
N LEU A 127 -24.77 6.77 -19.50
CA LEU A 127 -24.19 7.93 -18.82
C LEU A 127 -24.71 9.22 -19.48
N ASP A 128 -25.24 10.13 -18.68
CA ASP A 128 -25.70 11.42 -19.16
C ASP A 128 -24.54 12.40 -19.41
N ASP A 129 -24.81 13.43 -20.23
CA ASP A 129 -23.78 14.40 -20.65
C ASP A 129 -23.29 15.30 -19.50
N ASP A 130 -24.13 15.58 -18.49
CA ASP A 130 -23.71 16.34 -17.30
C ASP A 130 -22.71 15.55 -16.48
N THR A 131 -23.02 14.29 -16.20
CA THR A 131 -22.09 13.37 -15.51
C THR A 131 -20.79 13.16 -16.30
N LEU A 132 -20.88 13.01 -17.64
CA LEU A 132 -19.68 12.91 -18.48
C LEU A 132 -18.82 14.18 -18.40
N THR A 133 -19.43 15.35 -18.31
CA THR A 133 -18.72 16.61 -18.13
C THR A 133 -18.00 16.66 -16.78
N LYS A 134 -18.63 16.20 -15.70
CA LYS A 134 -18.03 16.08 -14.37
C LYS A 134 -16.86 15.09 -14.35
N ILE A 135 -16.98 13.97 -15.05
CA ILE A 135 -15.86 13.02 -15.23
C ILE A 135 -14.66 13.71 -15.92
N LYS A 136 -14.90 14.50 -16.95
CA LYS A 136 -13.81 15.25 -17.62
C LYS A 136 -13.10 16.24 -16.68
N GLN A 137 -13.81 16.80 -15.70
CA GLN A 137 -13.22 17.69 -14.68
C GLN A 137 -12.30 16.93 -13.69
N CYS A 138 -12.46 15.61 -13.57
CA CYS A 138 -11.56 14.79 -12.75
C CYS A 138 -10.16 14.58 -13.39
N LYS A 139 -9.94 15.02 -14.63
CA LYS A 139 -8.71 14.76 -15.40
C LYS A 139 -7.45 15.14 -14.63
N GLN A 140 -7.36 16.36 -14.12
CA GLN A 140 -6.16 16.84 -13.42
C GLN A 140 -5.81 15.98 -12.21
N TRP A 141 -6.82 15.54 -11.47
CA TRP A 141 -6.64 14.68 -10.31
C TRP A 141 -6.14 13.28 -10.71
N VAL A 142 -6.67 12.72 -11.79
CA VAL A 142 -6.20 11.43 -12.32
C VAL A 142 -4.77 11.54 -12.83
N ASP A 143 -4.43 12.63 -13.53
CA ASP A 143 -3.07 12.89 -14.02
C ASP A 143 -2.07 13.00 -12.85
N ASP A 144 -2.39 13.78 -11.82
CA ASP A 144 -1.56 13.95 -10.62
C ASP A 144 -1.32 12.60 -9.92
N MET A 145 -2.38 11.84 -9.69
CA MET A 145 -2.27 10.54 -9.02
C MET A 145 -1.56 9.49 -9.87
N SER A 146 -1.84 9.41 -11.17
CA SER A 146 -1.22 8.41 -12.04
C SER A 146 0.30 8.60 -12.19
N SER A 147 0.82 9.81 -11.93
CA SER A 147 2.25 10.04 -11.86
C SER A 147 2.91 9.38 -10.62
N LYS A 148 2.14 9.17 -9.57
CA LYS A 148 2.59 8.65 -8.28
C LYS A 148 2.15 7.21 -7.98
N VAL A 149 1.15 6.70 -8.70
CA VAL A 149 0.57 5.38 -8.49
C VAL A 149 0.78 4.51 -9.73
N ASP A 150 1.65 3.51 -9.61
CA ASP A 150 1.80 2.48 -10.63
C ASP A 150 0.88 1.32 -10.31
N VAL A 151 -0.11 1.09 -11.17
CA VAL A 151 -1.00 -0.06 -11.07
C VAL A 151 -0.43 -1.19 -11.94
N ILE A 152 -0.05 -2.29 -11.30
CA ILE A 152 0.58 -3.45 -11.91
C ILE A 152 -0.42 -4.61 -11.89
N ASP A 153 -1.00 -4.93 -13.04
CA ASP A 153 -2.06 -5.93 -13.19
C ASP A 153 -1.64 -7.17 -14.02
N HIS A 154 -0.34 -7.36 -14.20
CA HIS A 154 0.24 -8.45 -15.00
C HIS A 154 1.32 -9.25 -14.27
N VAL A 155 1.54 -9.01 -13.00
CA VAL A 155 2.53 -9.71 -12.17
C VAL A 155 1.81 -10.41 -11.02
N TYR A 156 1.71 -11.75 -11.08
CA TYR A 156 0.87 -12.54 -10.19
C TYR A 156 1.62 -13.44 -9.21
N ASN A 157 2.95 -13.53 -9.29
CA ASN A 157 3.74 -14.39 -8.39
C ASN A 157 4.63 -13.57 -7.45
N GLY A 158 4.92 -14.14 -6.28
CA GLY A 158 5.66 -13.43 -5.22
C GLY A 158 7.05 -12.96 -5.64
N TYR A 159 7.78 -13.76 -6.45
CA TYR A 159 9.09 -13.38 -6.96
C TYR A 159 9.02 -12.23 -7.97
N GLY A 160 8.04 -12.26 -8.87
CA GLY A 160 7.82 -11.18 -9.82
C GLY A 160 7.51 -9.85 -9.13
N ILE A 161 6.65 -9.88 -8.11
CA ILE A 161 6.37 -8.70 -7.26
C ILE A 161 7.65 -8.21 -6.59
N TYR A 162 8.41 -9.10 -5.95
CA TYR A 162 9.68 -8.76 -5.33
C TYR A 162 10.66 -8.12 -6.33
N LYS A 163 10.84 -8.73 -7.49
CA LYS A 163 11.74 -8.22 -8.51
C LYS A 163 11.34 -6.82 -8.97
N HIS A 164 10.05 -6.59 -9.25
CA HIS A 164 9.54 -5.29 -9.67
C HIS A 164 9.80 -4.20 -8.61
N VAL A 165 9.50 -4.48 -7.35
CA VAL A 165 9.75 -3.55 -6.24
C VAL A 165 11.24 -3.29 -6.06
N HIS A 166 12.08 -4.32 -6.13
CA HIS A 166 13.52 -4.21 -5.98
C HIS A 166 14.15 -3.39 -7.12
N ASP A 167 13.80 -3.69 -8.36
CA ASP A 167 14.31 -2.98 -9.53
C ASP A 167 13.94 -1.48 -9.46
N TRP A 168 12.67 -1.18 -9.13
CA TRP A 168 12.25 0.21 -8.90
C TRP A 168 13.05 0.91 -7.79
N HIS A 169 13.37 0.22 -6.71
CA HIS A 169 14.20 0.80 -5.64
C HIS A 169 15.63 1.07 -6.09
N LEU A 170 16.22 0.19 -6.91
CA LEU A 170 17.57 0.42 -7.46
C LEU A 170 17.62 1.61 -8.42
N GLU A 171 16.53 1.93 -9.10
CA GLU A 171 16.41 3.16 -9.91
C GLU A 171 16.30 4.42 -9.05
N ASN A 172 15.81 4.30 -7.82
CA ASN A 172 15.52 5.42 -6.91
C ASN A 172 16.46 5.47 -5.68
N GLY A 173 17.52 4.70 -5.68
CA GLY A 173 18.50 4.64 -4.60
C GLY A 173 19.62 3.66 -4.90
N SER A 174 20.38 3.32 -3.88
CA SER A 174 21.50 2.40 -4.00
C SER A 174 21.63 1.47 -2.79
N GLU A 175 22.18 0.28 -3.01
CA GLU A 175 22.59 -0.60 -1.94
C GLU A 175 24.03 -0.30 -1.56
N VAL A 176 24.29 0.07 -0.30
CA VAL A 176 25.59 0.41 0.21
C VAL A 176 26.05 -0.55 1.31
N GLY A 177 27.36 -0.68 1.47
CA GLY A 177 27.96 -1.57 2.47
C GLY A 177 27.80 -3.05 2.09
N GLY A 178 27.85 -3.89 3.11
CA GLY A 178 27.84 -5.35 3.01
C GLY A 178 29.25 -5.91 3.03
N SER A 179 29.51 -6.82 3.99
CA SER A 179 30.73 -7.60 4.11
C SER A 179 30.35 -9.06 4.30
N VAL A 180 30.92 -9.92 3.49
CA VAL A 180 30.74 -11.38 3.61
C VAL A 180 31.45 -11.88 4.88
N GLU A 181 32.59 -11.27 5.20
CA GLU A 181 33.42 -11.65 6.36
C GLU A 181 32.74 -11.27 7.69
N GLU A 182 32.09 -10.10 7.74
CA GLU A 182 31.41 -9.60 8.94
C GLU A 182 29.93 -10.00 8.99
N LYS A 183 29.42 -10.73 7.99
CA LYS A 183 27.99 -11.08 7.83
C LYS A 183 27.05 -9.87 7.83
N ILE A 184 27.55 -8.70 7.44
CA ILE A 184 26.78 -7.48 7.33
C ILE A 184 26.09 -7.46 5.97
N GLY A 185 24.76 -7.32 5.98
CA GLY A 185 23.98 -7.18 4.76
C GLY A 185 24.11 -5.78 4.16
N LYS A 186 23.89 -5.67 2.85
CA LYS A 186 23.76 -4.37 2.19
C LYS A 186 22.58 -3.59 2.74
N LYS A 187 22.76 -2.30 2.98
CA LYS A 187 21.71 -1.37 3.37
C LYS A 187 21.25 -0.57 2.15
N TYR A 188 19.94 -0.45 1.96
CA TYR A 188 19.38 0.43 0.95
C TYR A 188 19.41 1.90 1.44
N VAL A 189 19.85 2.79 0.57
CA VAL A 189 19.86 4.24 0.79
C VAL A 189 19.10 4.90 -0.37
N PRO A 190 17.93 5.51 -0.11
CA PRO A 190 17.16 6.20 -1.15
C PRO A 190 17.87 7.47 -1.61
N THR A 191 17.74 7.82 -2.88
CA THR A 191 18.22 9.10 -3.42
C THR A 191 17.48 10.29 -2.78
N ASN A 192 16.15 10.13 -2.59
CA ASN A 192 15.32 11.09 -1.86
C ASN A 192 14.93 10.51 -0.49
N PRO A 193 15.50 11.00 0.64
CA PRO A 193 15.19 10.49 1.98
C PRO A 193 13.75 10.78 2.44
N ASN A 194 13.07 11.73 1.79
CA ASN A 194 11.68 12.09 2.08
C ASN A 194 10.66 11.25 1.27
N LEU A 195 11.15 10.34 0.42
CA LEU A 195 10.29 9.46 -0.37
C LEU A 195 9.66 8.35 0.48
N TRP A 196 8.35 8.26 0.41
CA TRP A 196 7.55 7.20 1.01
C TRP A 196 7.16 6.19 -0.06
N ALA A 197 7.76 5.02 -0.04
CA ALA A 197 7.42 3.93 -0.95
C ALA A 197 6.35 3.03 -0.32
N PHE A 198 5.22 2.89 -1.01
CA PHE A 198 4.14 1.96 -0.67
C PHE A 198 4.19 0.76 -1.60
N VAL A 199 4.09 -0.43 -1.04
CA VAL A 199 3.91 -1.68 -1.77
C VAL A 199 2.59 -2.29 -1.34
N ILE A 200 1.61 -2.29 -2.23
CA ILE A 200 0.25 -2.78 -1.96
C ILE A 200 0.00 -3.99 -2.83
N VAL A 201 -0.48 -5.10 -2.25
CA VAL A 201 -0.85 -6.31 -3.00
C VAL A 201 -2.30 -6.68 -2.68
N ASP A 202 -3.18 -6.52 -3.67
CA ASP A 202 -4.61 -6.75 -3.56
C ASP A 202 -5.09 -7.82 -4.57
N HIS A 203 -5.34 -9.05 -4.09
CA HIS A 203 -5.09 -9.59 -2.76
C HIS A 203 -4.19 -10.83 -2.83
N ILE A 204 -3.43 -11.06 -1.76
CA ILE A 204 -2.39 -12.11 -1.72
C ILE A 204 -2.92 -13.54 -1.87
N SER A 205 -4.22 -13.78 -1.67
CA SER A 205 -4.82 -15.09 -1.93
C SER A 205 -4.90 -15.46 -3.43
N LEU A 206 -4.60 -14.51 -4.33
CA LEU A 206 -4.52 -14.73 -5.79
C LEU A 206 -3.07 -14.87 -6.30
N LEU A 207 -2.09 -14.92 -5.39
CA LEU A 207 -0.72 -15.21 -5.79
C LEU A 207 -0.63 -16.55 -6.51
N THR A 208 0.06 -16.56 -7.64
CA THR A 208 0.37 -17.79 -8.36
C THR A 208 1.55 -18.49 -7.68
N PRO A 209 1.37 -19.72 -7.15
CA PRO A 209 2.45 -20.49 -6.56
C PRO A 209 3.52 -20.86 -7.59
N GLU A 210 4.76 -21.03 -7.14
CA GLU A 210 5.83 -21.59 -7.95
C GLU A 210 5.65 -23.12 -8.12
N LYS A 211 6.38 -23.70 -9.07
CA LYS A 211 6.28 -25.15 -9.34
C LYS A 211 6.56 -25.99 -8.10
N GLY A 212 5.60 -26.78 -7.67
CA GLY A 212 5.69 -27.63 -6.49
C GLY A 212 5.35 -26.96 -5.15
N GLU A 213 4.93 -25.71 -5.19
CA GLU A 213 4.53 -24.91 -4.01
C GLU A 213 3.00 -24.86 -3.92
N SER A 214 2.45 -25.02 -2.74
CA SER A 214 1.04 -24.77 -2.48
C SER A 214 0.76 -23.27 -2.36
N LEU A 215 -0.50 -22.85 -2.52
CA LEU A 215 -0.88 -21.43 -2.32
C LEU A 215 -0.56 -20.95 -0.89
N TYR A 216 -0.74 -21.80 0.11
CA TYR A 216 -0.43 -21.49 1.51
C TYR A 216 1.08 -21.21 1.69
N GLU A 217 1.93 -22.05 1.09
CA GLU A 217 3.39 -21.86 1.11
C GLU A 217 3.80 -20.59 0.37
N ALA A 218 3.19 -20.32 -0.80
CA ALA A 218 3.43 -19.11 -1.58
C ALA A 218 3.10 -17.83 -0.77
N ILE A 219 1.94 -17.79 -0.12
CA ILE A 219 1.53 -16.67 0.75
C ILE A 219 2.48 -16.53 1.95
N GLY A 220 2.83 -17.65 2.60
CA GLY A 220 3.75 -17.67 3.74
C GLY A 220 5.15 -17.18 3.35
N LYS A 221 5.68 -17.63 2.23
CA LYS A 221 6.96 -17.19 1.66
C LYS A 221 6.91 -15.71 1.29
N PHE A 222 5.85 -15.28 0.61
CA PHE A 222 5.66 -13.88 0.23
C PHE A 222 5.68 -12.96 1.46
N SER A 223 4.86 -13.26 2.46
CA SER A 223 4.77 -12.44 3.69
C SER A 223 6.09 -12.41 4.47
N LYS A 224 6.74 -13.59 4.68
CA LYS A 224 7.95 -13.68 5.50
C LYS A 224 9.21 -13.20 4.78
N HIS A 225 9.41 -13.60 3.53
CA HIS A 225 10.66 -13.31 2.83
C HIS A 225 10.60 -12.00 2.07
N TYR A 226 9.56 -11.77 1.27
CA TYR A 226 9.49 -10.55 0.46
C TYR A 226 8.97 -9.36 1.26
N CYS A 227 7.82 -9.47 1.93
CA CYS A 227 7.28 -8.35 2.69
C CYS A 227 8.16 -8.00 3.90
N LEU A 228 8.32 -8.90 4.88
CA LEU A 228 8.98 -8.56 6.12
C LEU A 228 10.49 -8.37 5.99
N LYS A 229 11.21 -9.26 5.26
CA LYS A 229 12.67 -9.16 5.17
C LYS A 229 13.16 -8.13 4.17
N HIS A 230 12.49 -8.04 3.00
CA HIS A 230 12.94 -7.14 1.95
C HIS A 230 12.21 -5.79 1.99
N PHE A 231 10.90 -5.75 1.78
CA PHE A 231 10.20 -4.48 1.66
C PHE A 231 10.24 -3.68 2.96
N VAL A 232 9.96 -4.32 4.08
CA VAL A 232 9.93 -3.66 5.40
C VAL A 232 11.34 -3.39 5.92
N LYS A 233 12.13 -4.44 6.19
CA LYS A 233 13.41 -4.27 6.91
C LYS A 233 14.54 -3.73 6.06
N LYS A 234 14.60 -4.09 4.76
CA LYS A 234 15.70 -3.69 3.89
C LYS A 234 15.39 -2.40 3.12
N LEU A 235 14.19 -2.28 2.56
CA LEU A 235 13.79 -1.16 1.71
C LEU A 235 13.00 -0.07 2.45
N ASN A 236 12.61 -0.32 3.71
CA ASN A 236 11.87 0.61 4.56
C ASN A 236 10.52 1.07 3.96
N CYS A 237 9.84 0.18 3.21
CA CYS A 237 8.54 0.46 2.61
C CYS A 237 7.39 0.40 3.61
N VAL A 238 6.33 1.13 3.33
CA VAL A 238 4.99 0.82 3.85
C VAL A 238 4.44 -0.35 3.03
N THR A 239 4.29 -1.50 3.64
CA THR A 239 3.87 -2.73 2.94
C THR A 239 2.48 -3.13 3.36
N ILE A 240 1.54 -3.24 2.42
CA ILE A 240 0.14 -3.56 2.68
C ILE A 240 -0.25 -4.80 1.88
N ALA A 241 -0.62 -5.87 2.59
CA ALA A 241 -1.22 -7.05 1.99
C ALA A 241 -2.71 -7.08 2.29
N VAL A 242 -3.52 -7.22 1.25
CA VAL A 242 -4.95 -7.49 1.39
C VAL A 242 -5.16 -8.99 1.34
N GLN A 243 -5.94 -9.53 2.27
CA GLN A 243 -6.23 -10.96 2.32
C GLN A 243 -7.72 -11.22 2.47
N GLN A 244 -8.20 -12.17 1.70
CA GLN A 244 -9.56 -12.66 1.82
C GLN A 244 -9.63 -13.75 2.89
N GLN A 245 -10.58 -13.61 3.83
CA GLN A 245 -10.90 -14.67 4.81
C GLN A 245 -11.85 -15.68 4.19
N ASP A 246 -11.61 -16.96 4.46
CA ASP A 246 -12.54 -18.02 4.10
C ASP A 246 -13.66 -18.09 5.14
N MET A 247 -14.91 -17.97 4.68
CA MET A 247 -16.11 -17.97 5.54
C MET A 247 -16.41 -19.36 6.14
N THR A 248 -15.71 -20.41 5.72
CA THR A 248 -15.90 -21.76 6.28
C THR A 248 -15.39 -21.89 7.71
N THR A 249 -14.47 -21.07 8.13
CA THR A 249 -13.89 -21.06 9.48
C THR A 249 -14.83 -20.40 10.51
N ASP A 250 -15.60 -19.40 10.14
CA ASP A 250 -16.48 -18.67 11.05
C ASP A 250 -17.71 -19.49 11.51
N LYS A 251 -18.11 -20.50 10.74
CA LYS A 251 -19.25 -21.36 11.11
C LYS A 251 -18.95 -22.36 12.22
N GLN A 252 -17.68 -22.61 12.52
CA GLN A 252 -17.27 -23.55 13.57
C GLN A 252 -17.16 -22.91 14.95
N GLU A 253 -16.97 -21.60 15.06
CA GLU A 253 -16.82 -20.89 16.35
C GLU A 253 -18.15 -20.48 17.01
N TYR A 254 -19.27 -20.46 16.27
CA TYR A 254 -20.60 -20.11 16.81
C TYR A 254 -21.42 -21.30 17.34
N HIS A 255 -20.84 -22.49 17.41
CA HIS A 255 -21.50 -23.72 17.88
C HIS A 255 -20.80 -24.39 19.09
N GLN A 256 -19.99 -23.64 19.86
CA GLN A 256 -19.46 -24.11 21.15
C GLN A 256 -20.03 -23.33 22.32
#